data_05b270757d3744ac89233c0698310089
#
_entry.id   05b270757d3744ac89233c0698310089
#
_cell.length_a   1.000
_cell.length_b   1.000
_cell.length_c   1.000
_cell.angle_alpha   90.00
_cell.angle_beta   90.00
_cell.angle_gamma   90.00
#
_symmetry.space_group_name_H-M   'P 1'
#
loop_
_entity.id
_entity.type
_entity.pdbx_description
1 polymer ?
#
loop_
_entity_poly.entity_id
_entity_poly.type
_entity_poly.pdbx_seq_one_letter_code
_entity_poly.pdbx_strand_id
1 'polypeptide(L)'
;IRTPLNAIVGFSNLLPSAETLEEEKLYSSIINQNSEILLQLINDILDLSKIEAGTLEYVRQPMNLGEICRNIYQIHKDRVQEGVILILDNQDEDLIIEEDRNRIAQVITNFLTNAGKFTLSGEIRFGFKVNNQCIRFYVKDTGIGIAPDKVGHIFDRFVKLNSFAQGTGLGLAICRMIIEKIGGEIGVTSEIGKGSTFYFTIPYKESSDDRIAFSEASETKYISHTIKRMQK
;
A
#
# COMPACT_ATOMS: atom_id res chain seq x y z
N ILE A 1 -6.94 19.64 -7.65
CA ILE A 1 -8.34 19.88 -7.22
C ILE A 1 -9.22 20.27 -8.42
N ARG A 2 -8.82 21.27 -9.24
CA ARG A 2 -9.65 21.77 -10.35
C ARG A 2 -10.02 20.69 -11.37
N THR A 3 -9.07 19.82 -11.75
CA THR A 3 -9.27 18.79 -12.79
C THR A 3 -10.36 17.78 -12.41
N PRO A 4 -10.29 17.08 -11.26
CA PRO A 4 -11.35 16.14 -10.88
C PRO A 4 -12.69 16.86 -10.64
N LEU A 5 -12.68 18.06 -10.07
CA LEU A 5 -13.90 18.82 -9.86
C LEU A 5 -14.61 19.16 -11.19
N ASN A 6 -13.85 19.62 -12.19
CA ASN A 6 -14.40 19.92 -13.51
C ASN A 6 -14.96 18.68 -14.21
N ALA A 7 -14.32 17.50 -14.03
CA ALA A 7 -14.83 16.25 -14.56
C ALA A 7 -16.16 15.87 -13.88
N ILE A 8 -16.24 15.94 -12.54
CA ILE A 8 -17.47 15.66 -11.79
C ILE A 8 -18.61 16.57 -12.30
N VAL A 9 -18.39 17.88 -12.34
CA VAL A 9 -19.41 18.85 -12.77
C VAL A 9 -19.79 18.61 -14.24
N GLY A 10 -18.81 18.41 -15.14
CA GLY A 10 -19.07 18.21 -16.56
C GLY A 10 -19.92 16.96 -16.83
N PHE A 11 -19.54 15.82 -16.27
CA PHE A 11 -20.28 14.57 -16.48
C PHE A 11 -21.61 14.52 -15.70
N SER A 12 -21.73 15.20 -14.56
CA SER A 12 -23.02 15.36 -13.87
C SER A 12 -24.03 16.16 -14.71
N ASN A 13 -23.58 17.15 -15.47
CA ASN A 13 -24.45 17.91 -16.38
C ASN A 13 -24.84 17.08 -17.63
N LEU A 14 -24.01 16.14 -18.05
CA LEU A 14 -24.31 15.26 -19.18
C LEU A 14 -25.18 14.06 -18.78
N LEU A 15 -25.14 13.63 -17.53
CA LEU A 15 -25.86 12.46 -17.04
C LEU A 15 -27.38 12.46 -17.36
N PRO A 16 -28.11 13.58 -17.18
CA PRO A 16 -29.54 13.63 -17.53
C PRO A 16 -29.83 13.51 -19.03
N SER A 17 -28.85 13.72 -19.90
CA SER A 17 -28.96 13.63 -21.35
C SER A 17 -28.39 12.35 -21.93
N ALA A 18 -28.04 11.36 -21.09
CA ALA A 18 -27.60 10.05 -21.55
C ALA A 18 -28.73 9.34 -22.31
N GLU A 19 -28.47 8.94 -23.54
CA GLU A 19 -29.45 8.29 -24.41
C GLU A 19 -29.45 6.77 -24.22
N THR A 20 -28.36 6.21 -23.67
CA THR A 20 -28.19 4.77 -23.46
C THR A 20 -27.80 4.46 -22.03
N LEU A 21 -28.15 3.25 -21.56
CA LEU A 21 -27.73 2.75 -20.26
C LEU A 21 -26.18 2.64 -20.16
N GLU A 22 -25.51 2.43 -21.27
CA GLU A 22 -24.04 2.36 -21.34
C GLU A 22 -23.41 3.74 -21.10
N GLU A 23 -23.98 4.80 -21.69
CA GLU A 23 -23.54 6.18 -21.43
C GLU A 23 -23.79 6.60 -19.97
N GLU A 24 -24.97 6.27 -19.43
CA GLU A 24 -25.30 6.54 -18.03
C GLU A 24 -24.28 5.88 -17.07
N LYS A 25 -23.97 4.60 -17.31
CA LYS A 25 -22.95 3.86 -16.55
C LYS A 25 -21.56 4.48 -16.69
N LEU A 26 -21.18 4.86 -17.91
CA LEU A 26 -19.90 5.50 -18.17
C LEU A 26 -19.77 6.83 -17.41
N TYR A 27 -20.78 7.73 -17.53
CA TYR A 27 -20.75 9.02 -16.86
C TYR A 27 -20.74 8.88 -15.34
N SER A 28 -21.56 7.97 -14.80
CA SER A 28 -21.56 7.64 -13.36
C SER A 28 -20.20 7.11 -12.90
N SER A 29 -19.56 6.24 -13.67
CA SER A 29 -18.23 5.71 -13.37
C SER A 29 -17.18 6.82 -13.32
N ILE A 30 -17.19 7.75 -14.30
CA ILE A 30 -16.26 8.88 -14.35
C ILE A 30 -16.48 9.82 -13.16
N ILE A 31 -17.73 10.11 -12.80
CA ILE A 31 -18.07 10.95 -11.64
C ILE A 31 -17.51 10.29 -10.36
N ASN A 32 -17.81 9.02 -10.14
CA ASN A 32 -17.35 8.29 -8.95
C ASN A 32 -15.83 8.26 -8.85
N GLN A 33 -15.13 7.92 -9.92
CA GLN A 33 -13.67 7.87 -9.97
C GLN A 33 -13.04 9.24 -9.65
N ASN A 34 -13.58 10.33 -10.18
CA ASN A 34 -13.06 11.66 -9.90
C ASN A 34 -13.41 12.14 -8.48
N SER A 35 -14.54 11.70 -7.93
CA SER A 35 -14.93 11.95 -6.54
C SER A 35 -13.96 11.26 -5.57
N GLU A 36 -13.58 10.00 -5.83
CA GLU A 36 -12.57 9.28 -5.04
C GLU A 36 -11.20 9.98 -5.09
N ILE A 37 -10.78 10.44 -6.27
CA ILE A 37 -9.53 11.21 -6.44
C ILE A 37 -9.57 12.50 -5.63
N LEU A 38 -10.71 13.21 -5.63
CA LEU A 38 -10.87 14.46 -4.89
C LEU A 38 -10.84 14.23 -3.37
N LEU A 39 -11.53 13.19 -2.89
CA LEU A 39 -11.51 12.80 -1.46
C LEU A 39 -10.10 12.41 -1.01
N GLN A 40 -9.37 11.65 -1.83
CA GLN A 40 -7.98 11.29 -1.54
C GLN A 40 -7.09 12.54 -1.47
N LEU A 41 -7.25 13.50 -2.40
CA LEU A 41 -6.53 14.78 -2.36
C LEU A 41 -6.78 15.57 -1.08
N ILE A 42 -8.02 15.65 -0.64
CA ILE A 42 -8.39 16.36 0.59
C ILE A 42 -7.74 15.68 1.79
N ASN A 43 -7.83 14.36 1.89
CA ASN A 43 -7.22 13.58 2.97
C ASN A 43 -5.69 13.73 2.99
N ASP A 44 -5.05 13.68 1.83
CA ASP A 44 -3.59 13.88 1.69
C ASP A 44 -3.18 15.28 2.19
N ILE A 45 -3.94 16.33 1.85
CA ILE A 45 -3.67 17.71 2.29
C ILE A 45 -3.87 17.85 3.80
N LEU A 46 -4.93 17.25 4.34
CA LEU A 46 -5.20 17.25 5.79
C LEU A 46 -4.11 16.50 6.57
N ASP A 47 -3.70 15.32 6.10
CA ASP A 47 -2.60 14.57 6.71
C ASP A 47 -1.30 15.38 6.67
N LEU A 48 -0.96 15.96 5.51
CA LEU A 48 0.21 16.82 5.36
C LEU A 48 0.18 18.00 6.34
N SER A 49 -0.96 18.69 6.44
CA SER A 49 -1.12 19.83 7.34
C SER A 49 -0.97 19.42 8.81
N LYS A 50 -1.53 18.28 9.22
CA LYS A 50 -1.40 17.75 10.58
C LYS A 50 0.04 17.35 10.90
N ILE A 51 0.76 16.76 9.95
CA ILE A 51 2.15 16.36 10.10
C ILE A 51 3.03 17.62 10.27
N GLU A 52 2.86 18.63 9.40
CA GLU A 52 3.62 19.89 9.47
C GLU A 52 3.37 20.67 10.76
N ALA A 53 2.13 20.69 11.24
CA ALA A 53 1.76 21.29 12.51
C ALA A 53 2.22 20.47 13.72
N GLY A 54 2.76 19.27 13.54
CA GLY A 54 3.09 18.36 14.64
C GLY A 54 1.88 17.80 15.40
N THR A 55 0.67 18.00 14.87
CA THR A 55 -0.61 17.62 15.49
C THR A 55 -1.15 16.27 14.99
N LEU A 56 -0.39 15.56 14.15
CA LEU A 56 -0.78 14.22 13.75
C LEU A 56 -0.75 13.30 14.98
N GLU A 57 -1.93 12.88 15.42
CA GLU A 57 -2.07 11.88 16.47
C GLU A 57 -1.57 10.54 15.96
N TYR A 58 -0.79 9.88 16.80
CA TYR A 58 -0.22 8.57 16.56
C TYR A 58 -0.67 7.62 17.66
N VAL A 59 -1.56 6.70 17.32
CA VAL A 59 -2.17 5.80 18.31
C VAL A 59 -1.49 4.43 18.22
N ARG A 60 -0.46 4.23 19.05
CA ARG A 60 0.20 2.93 19.20
C ARG A 60 -0.71 1.98 19.95
N GLN A 61 -0.89 0.80 19.42
CA GLN A 61 -1.65 -0.27 20.03
C GLN A 61 -1.13 -1.63 19.54
N PRO A 62 -1.32 -2.71 20.31
CA PRO A 62 -0.97 -4.05 19.83
C PRO A 62 -1.69 -4.34 18.53
N MET A 63 -0.96 -4.78 17.52
CA MET A 63 -1.50 -5.13 16.22
C MET A 63 -0.81 -6.36 15.65
N ASN A 64 -1.56 -7.22 14.98
CA ASN A 64 -1.07 -8.40 14.29
C ASN A 64 -0.73 -8.06 12.83
N LEU A 65 0.53 -8.18 12.44
CA LEU A 65 1.01 -7.84 11.11
C LEU A 65 0.44 -8.75 10.03
N GLY A 66 0.38 -10.04 10.29
CA GLY A 66 -0.18 -11.01 9.35
C GLY A 66 -1.66 -10.72 9.07
N GLU A 67 -2.42 -10.39 10.12
CA GLU A 67 -3.83 -9.99 9.97
C GLU A 67 -3.98 -8.74 9.09
N ILE A 68 -3.15 -7.72 9.33
CA ILE A 68 -3.17 -6.48 8.53
C ILE A 68 -2.87 -6.79 7.07
N CYS A 69 -1.82 -7.57 6.79
CA CYS A 69 -1.45 -7.95 5.43
C CYS A 69 -2.56 -8.77 4.75
N ARG A 70 -3.19 -9.72 5.45
CA ARG A 70 -4.33 -10.48 4.93
C ARG A 70 -5.53 -9.59 4.61
N ASN A 71 -5.87 -8.64 5.49
CA ASN A 71 -6.97 -7.70 5.26
C ASN A 71 -6.70 -6.81 4.04
N ILE A 72 -5.47 -6.27 3.92
CA ILE A 72 -5.06 -5.48 2.77
C ILE A 72 -5.10 -6.31 1.48
N TYR A 73 -4.62 -7.56 1.52
CA TYR A 73 -4.69 -8.47 0.39
C TYR A 73 -6.14 -8.67 -0.08
N GLN A 74 -7.08 -8.94 0.84
CA GLN A 74 -8.50 -9.13 0.48
C GLN A 74 -9.11 -7.89 -0.19
N ILE A 75 -8.72 -6.68 0.25
CA ILE A 75 -9.22 -5.42 -0.33
C ILE A 75 -8.66 -5.20 -1.75
N HIS A 76 -7.41 -5.61 -2.00
CA HIS A 76 -6.69 -5.27 -3.23
C HIS A 76 -6.71 -6.38 -4.29
N LYS A 77 -6.95 -7.66 -3.94
CA LYS A 77 -6.87 -8.79 -4.86
C LYS A 77 -7.76 -8.66 -6.10
N ASP A 78 -8.94 -8.05 -5.93
CA ASP A 78 -9.92 -7.86 -7.01
C ASP A 78 -9.82 -6.48 -7.68
N ARG A 79 -8.84 -5.65 -7.25
CA ARG A 79 -8.61 -4.29 -7.78
C ARG A 79 -7.40 -4.19 -8.69
N VAL A 80 -6.60 -5.24 -8.81
CA VAL A 80 -5.50 -5.30 -9.77
C VAL A 80 -6.04 -5.44 -11.18
N GLN A 81 -5.27 -4.96 -12.17
CA GLN A 81 -5.66 -5.05 -13.57
C GLN A 81 -5.72 -6.51 -14.05
N GLU A 82 -6.53 -6.77 -15.04
CA GLU A 82 -6.55 -8.08 -15.72
C GLU A 82 -5.15 -8.43 -16.23
N GLY A 83 -4.68 -9.66 -15.95
CA GLY A 83 -3.31 -10.09 -16.26
C GLY A 83 -2.26 -9.76 -15.20
N VAL A 84 -2.64 -9.16 -14.06
CA VAL A 84 -1.77 -8.94 -12.91
C VAL A 84 -2.17 -9.86 -11.76
N ILE A 85 -1.18 -10.54 -11.16
CA ILE A 85 -1.39 -11.42 -10.01
C ILE A 85 -0.89 -10.71 -8.75
N LEU A 86 -1.76 -10.57 -7.74
CA LEU A 86 -1.37 -10.09 -6.42
C LEU A 86 -0.99 -11.27 -5.53
N ILE A 87 0.17 -11.20 -4.88
CA ILE A 87 0.72 -12.26 -4.02
C ILE A 87 1.06 -11.67 -2.65
N LEU A 88 0.58 -12.33 -1.60
CA LEU A 88 0.97 -12.07 -0.22
C LEU A 88 1.94 -13.16 0.25
N ASP A 89 3.18 -12.79 0.61
CA ASP A 89 4.21 -13.75 1.01
C ASP A 89 4.03 -14.30 2.43
N ASN A 90 3.49 -13.50 3.37
CA ASN A 90 3.36 -13.83 4.79
C ASN A 90 1.94 -14.23 5.20
N GLN A 91 1.29 -15.14 4.46
CA GLN A 91 -0.12 -15.49 4.72
C GLN A 91 -0.34 -16.15 6.08
N ASP A 92 0.64 -16.90 6.55
CA ASP A 92 0.55 -17.72 7.76
C ASP A 92 1.38 -17.16 8.94
N GLU A 93 2.00 -15.99 8.78
CA GLU A 93 2.80 -15.38 9.83
C GLU A 93 1.96 -14.45 10.69
N ASP A 94 1.95 -14.69 11.98
CA ASP A 94 1.35 -13.82 12.99
C ASP A 94 2.45 -13.25 13.88
N LEU A 95 2.64 -11.93 13.79
CA LEU A 95 3.57 -11.18 14.63
C LEU A 95 2.83 -10.00 15.23
N ILE A 96 2.83 -9.90 16.54
CA ILE A 96 2.22 -8.80 17.27
C ILE A 96 3.28 -7.75 17.57
N ILE A 97 3.01 -6.50 17.21
CA ILE A 97 3.84 -5.34 17.53
C ILE A 97 2.98 -4.21 18.07
N GLU A 98 3.60 -3.23 18.72
CA GLU A 98 2.94 -2.00 19.13
C GLU A 98 3.22 -0.87 18.14
N GLU A 99 2.25 -0.59 17.26
CA GLU A 99 2.32 0.52 16.31
C GLU A 99 0.92 1.02 15.90
N ASP A 100 0.87 2.10 15.13
CA ASP A 100 -0.38 2.62 14.58
C ASP A 100 -0.79 1.82 13.35
N ARG A 101 -1.78 0.93 13.55
CA ARG A 101 -2.35 0.05 12.50
C ARG A 101 -2.77 0.84 11.26
N ASN A 102 -3.42 1.99 11.45
CA ASN A 102 -3.97 2.76 10.33
C ASN A 102 -2.85 3.39 9.49
N ARG A 103 -1.81 3.87 10.15
CA ARG A 103 -0.66 4.48 9.46
C ARG A 103 0.16 3.44 8.72
N ILE A 104 0.40 2.28 9.31
CA ILE A 104 1.08 1.17 8.62
C ILE A 104 0.25 0.69 7.42
N ALA A 105 -1.05 0.47 7.60
CA ALA A 105 -1.94 0.09 6.51
C ALA A 105 -1.98 1.16 5.39
N GLN A 106 -1.96 2.45 5.74
CA GLN A 106 -1.92 3.57 4.79
C GLN A 106 -0.66 3.50 3.90
N VAL A 107 0.52 3.24 4.49
CA VAL A 107 1.77 3.13 3.72
C VAL A 107 1.74 1.93 2.78
N ILE A 108 1.34 0.75 3.27
CA ILE A 108 1.26 -0.47 2.45
C ILE A 108 0.26 -0.28 1.30
N THR A 109 -0.93 0.27 1.59
CA THR A 109 -1.98 0.54 0.59
C THR A 109 -1.50 1.53 -0.47
N ASN A 110 -0.75 2.57 -0.09
CA ASN A 110 -0.18 3.52 -1.04
C ASN A 110 0.81 2.85 -1.99
N PHE A 111 1.69 1.98 -1.48
CA PHE A 111 2.62 1.23 -2.31
C PHE A 111 1.90 0.27 -3.25
N LEU A 112 0.89 -0.46 -2.78
CA LEU A 112 0.10 -1.39 -3.59
C LEU A 112 -0.70 -0.66 -4.69
N THR A 113 -1.28 0.49 -4.37
CA THR A 113 -2.00 1.33 -5.34
C THR A 113 -1.05 1.82 -6.44
N ASN A 114 0.17 2.24 -6.07
CA ASN A 114 1.19 2.61 -7.05
C ASN A 114 1.62 1.41 -7.89
N ALA A 115 1.89 0.26 -7.29
CA ALA A 115 2.24 -0.96 -8.00
C ALA A 115 1.14 -1.35 -9.01
N GLY A 116 -0.14 -1.37 -8.58
CA GLY A 116 -1.27 -1.69 -9.46
C GLY A 116 -1.45 -0.73 -10.64
N LYS A 117 -1.09 0.55 -10.43
CA LYS A 117 -1.17 1.58 -11.46
C LYS A 117 -0.09 1.43 -12.55
N PHE A 118 1.10 0.97 -12.17
CA PHE A 118 2.26 0.92 -13.06
C PHE A 118 2.63 -0.49 -13.54
N THR A 119 1.87 -1.51 -13.14
CA THR A 119 2.01 -2.89 -13.60
C THR A 119 0.82 -3.24 -14.50
N LEU A 120 1.08 -3.34 -15.81
CA LEU A 120 0.05 -3.67 -16.80
C LEU A 120 -0.16 -5.18 -16.94
N SER A 121 0.87 -5.97 -16.64
CA SER A 121 0.83 -7.44 -16.63
C SER A 121 1.96 -7.99 -15.76
N GLY A 122 1.81 -9.22 -15.26
CA GLY A 122 2.79 -9.87 -14.42
C GLY A 122 2.34 -9.99 -12.96
N GLU A 123 3.22 -9.64 -12.00
CA GLU A 123 2.89 -9.84 -10.59
C GLU A 123 3.20 -8.62 -9.71
N ILE A 124 2.42 -8.50 -8.65
CA ILE A 124 2.69 -7.62 -7.51
C ILE A 124 2.78 -8.50 -6.28
N ARG A 125 3.89 -8.42 -5.58
CA ARG A 125 4.19 -9.25 -4.41
C ARG A 125 4.45 -8.35 -3.21
N PHE A 126 3.85 -8.65 -2.07
CA PHE A 126 4.10 -7.88 -0.86
C PHE A 126 4.14 -8.76 0.38
N GLY A 127 4.76 -8.24 1.44
CA GLY A 127 4.92 -8.91 2.71
C GLY A 127 5.89 -8.16 3.61
N PHE A 128 6.37 -8.85 4.64
CA PHE A 128 7.38 -8.32 5.55
C PHE A 128 8.45 -9.36 5.85
N LYS A 129 9.62 -8.88 6.31
CA LYS A 129 10.70 -9.70 6.81
C LYS A 129 11.16 -9.16 8.15
N VAL A 130 11.30 -10.04 9.11
CA VAL A 130 11.77 -9.71 10.46
C VAL A 130 13.26 -9.94 10.54
N ASN A 131 13.98 -9.01 11.13
CA ASN A 131 15.35 -9.20 11.58
C ASN A 131 15.48 -8.66 13.02
N ASN A 132 16.63 -8.88 13.65
CA ASN A 132 16.84 -8.57 15.08
C ASN A 132 16.69 -7.09 15.44
N GLN A 133 16.62 -6.18 14.48
CA GLN A 133 16.59 -4.73 14.71
C GLN A 133 15.40 -4.03 14.09
N CYS A 134 14.79 -4.60 13.05
CA CYS A 134 13.66 -4.00 12.36
C CYS A 134 12.80 -5.03 11.65
N ILE A 135 11.56 -4.64 11.38
CA ILE A 135 10.67 -5.32 10.44
C ILE A 135 10.70 -4.52 9.15
N ARG A 136 11.05 -5.17 8.06
CA ARG A 136 11.07 -4.58 6.72
C ARG A 136 9.86 -5.04 5.92
N PHE A 137 8.95 -4.12 5.63
CA PHE A 137 7.85 -4.32 4.69
C PHE A 137 8.32 -4.01 3.27
N TYR A 138 7.73 -4.70 2.29
CA TYR A 138 8.03 -4.47 0.88
C TYR A 138 6.81 -4.71 0.01
N VAL A 139 6.77 -3.97 -1.09
CA VAL A 139 5.87 -4.18 -2.23
C VAL A 139 6.76 -4.21 -3.47
N LYS A 140 6.82 -5.36 -4.13
CA LYS A 140 7.57 -5.58 -5.36
C LYS A 140 6.60 -5.74 -6.51
N ASP A 141 6.83 -5.02 -7.59
CA ASP A 141 6.09 -5.09 -8.84
C ASP A 141 7.00 -5.46 -10.02
N THR A 142 6.39 -5.98 -11.09
CA THR A 142 7.03 -6.25 -12.37
C THR A 142 6.64 -5.21 -13.43
N GLY A 143 6.33 -3.98 -13.00
CA GLY A 143 5.87 -2.90 -13.85
C GLY A 143 6.96 -2.22 -14.67
N ILE A 144 6.67 -1.01 -15.10
CA ILE A 144 7.55 -0.23 -15.99
C ILE A 144 8.88 0.17 -15.38
N GLY A 145 9.01 0.11 -14.05
CA GLY A 145 10.18 0.61 -13.32
C GLY A 145 10.30 2.14 -13.32
N ILE A 146 11.36 2.63 -12.68
CA ILE A 146 11.63 4.06 -12.46
C ILE A 146 13.03 4.39 -13.00
N ALA A 147 13.14 5.49 -13.73
CA ALA A 147 14.40 5.96 -14.25
C ALA A 147 15.35 6.37 -13.10
N PRO A 148 16.66 6.06 -13.20
CA PRO A 148 17.63 6.31 -12.12
C PRO A 148 17.69 7.76 -11.64
N ASP A 149 17.54 8.72 -12.55
CA ASP A 149 17.51 10.16 -12.28
C ASP A 149 16.28 10.58 -11.45
N LYS A 150 15.21 9.79 -11.47
CA LYS A 150 13.97 10.06 -10.74
C LYS A 150 13.88 9.38 -9.39
N VAL A 151 14.60 8.26 -9.18
CA VAL A 151 14.53 7.44 -7.96
C VAL A 151 14.78 8.28 -6.70
N GLY A 152 15.72 9.24 -6.73
CA GLY A 152 16.02 10.10 -5.59
C GLY A 152 14.91 11.09 -5.21
N HIS A 153 13.98 11.35 -6.12
CA HIS A 153 12.96 12.40 -5.97
C HIS A 153 11.53 11.90 -5.83
N ILE A 154 11.28 10.59 -5.92
CA ILE A 154 9.90 10.06 -5.90
C ILE A 154 9.17 10.26 -4.58
N PHE A 155 9.89 10.48 -3.49
CA PHE A 155 9.34 10.79 -2.17
C PHE A 155 9.19 12.30 -1.93
N ASP A 156 9.57 13.16 -2.90
CA ASP A 156 9.37 14.59 -2.81
C ASP A 156 7.90 14.95 -3.08
N ARG A 157 7.44 16.07 -2.53
CA ARG A 157 6.04 16.51 -2.64
C ARG A 157 5.73 16.92 -4.07
N PHE A 158 4.53 16.55 -4.54
CA PHE A 158 3.99 16.89 -5.86
C PHE A 158 4.78 16.31 -7.06
N VAL A 159 5.70 15.38 -6.80
CA VAL A 159 6.44 14.70 -7.86
C VAL A 159 5.55 13.64 -8.51
N LYS A 160 5.51 13.66 -9.84
CA LYS A 160 4.86 12.65 -10.69
C LYS A 160 5.87 12.18 -11.72
N LEU A 161 6.01 10.86 -11.85
CA LEU A 161 6.91 10.26 -12.84
C LEU A 161 6.43 10.49 -14.28
N ASN A 162 5.11 10.61 -14.45
CA ASN A 162 4.44 10.88 -15.71
C ASN A 162 3.33 11.92 -15.48
N SER A 163 3.28 12.97 -16.31
CA SER A 163 2.26 14.03 -16.24
C SER A 163 0.83 13.50 -16.46
N PHE A 164 0.69 12.40 -17.20
CA PHE A 164 -0.60 11.73 -17.45
C PHE A 164 -0.99 10.74 -16.34
N ALA A 165 -0.07 10.41 -15.42
CA ALA A 165 -0.38 9.49 -14.34
C ALA A 165 -1.36 10.12 -13.34
N GLN A 166 -2.50 9.47 -13.13
CA GLN A 166 -3.48 9.86 -12.11
C GLN A 166 -2.84 9.82 -10.72
N GLY A 167 -3.12 10.83 -9.88
CA GLY A 167 -2.64 10.88 -8.50
C GLY A 167 -2.25 12.30 -8.08
N THR A 168 -2.09 12.46 -6.77
CA THR A 168 -1.84 13.75 -6.12
C THR A 168 -0.36 14.16 -6.15
N GLY A 169 0.54 13.18 -6.19
CA GLY A 169 1.98 13.37 -5.96
C GLY A 169 2.32 13.62 -4.48
N LEU A 170 1.38 13.39 -3.57
CA LEU A 170 1.56 13.56 -2.13
C LEU A 170 1.72 12.23 -1.40
N GLY A 171 1.15 11.15 -1.92
CA GLY A 171 1.06 9.87 -1.22
C GLY A 171 2.40 9.33 -0.75
N LEU A 172 3.43 9.29 -1.61
CA LEU A 172 4.77 8.82 -1.22
C LEU A 172 5.45 9.77 -0.23
N ALA A 173 5.25 11.09 -0.36
CA ALA A 173 5.78 12.06 0.58
C ALA A 173 5.16 11.90 1.98
N ILE A 174 3.85 11.64 2.05
CA ILE A 174 3.15 11.32 3.30
C ILE A 174 3.67 10.00 3.89
N CYS A 175 3.85 8.96 3.08
CA CYS A 175 4.45 7.70 3.52
C CYS A 175 5.83 7.93 4.17
N ARG A 176 6.68 8.75 3.55
CA ARG A 176 7.99 9.10 4.08
C ARG A 176 7.88 9.76 5.46
N MET A 177 7.02 10.77 5.59
CA MET A 177 6.84 11.47 6.86
C MET A 177 6.27 10.57 7.97
N ILE A 178 5.33 9.65 7.63
CA ILE A 178 4.81 8.66 8.58
C ILE A 178 5.95 7.76 9.07
N ILE A 179 6.74 7.18 8.16
CA ILE A 179 7.79 6.24 8.51
C ILE A 179 8.94 6.92 9.27
N GLU A 180 9.35 8.13 8.88
CA GLU A 180 10.35 8.92 9.62
C GLU A 180 9.88 9.21 11.05
N LYS A 181 8.59 9.50 11.26
CA LYS A 181 8.02 9.73 12.60
C LYS A 181 8.04 8.49 13.50
N ILE A 182 7.95 7.30 12.92
CA ILE A 182 8.07 6.01 13.64
C ILE A 182 9.54 5.70 13.98
N GLY A 183 10.49 6.40 13.34
CA GLY A 183 11.93 6.13 13.46
C GLY A 183 12.38 5.03 12.50
N GLY A 184 11.61 4.74 11.47
CA GLY A 184 11.94 3.81 10.40
C GLY A 184 12.59 4.48 9.20
N GLU A 185 12.92 3.67 8.19
CA GLU A 185 13.46 4.10 6.90
C GLU A 185 12.50 3.70 5.78
N ILE A 186 12.45 4.52 4.72
CA ILE A 186 11.67 4.25 3.52
C ILE A 186 12.55 4.37 2.29
N GLY A 187 12.33 3.52 1.30
CA GLY A 187 13.13 3.55 0.08
C GLY A 187 12.52 2.77 -1.07
N VAL A 188 13.23 2.81 -2.20
CA VAL A 188 12.88 2.07 -3.40
C VAL A 188 14.14 1.56 -4.09
N THR A 189 14.04 0.40 -4.69
CA THR A 189 14.98 -0.11 -5.70
C THR A 189 14.19 -0.37 -6.98
N SER A 190 14.68 0.12 -8.11
CA SER A 190 13.94 0.01 -9.37
C SER A 190 14.88 -0.05 -10.56
N GLU A 191 14.43 -0.75 -11.61
CA GLU A 191 15.09 -0.80 -12.91
C GLU A 191 14.03 -0.69 -14.00
N ILE A 192 14.27 0.18 -14.99
CA ILE A 192 13.35 0.38 -16.13
C ILE A 192 13.10 -0.96 -16.83
N GLY A 193 11.82 -1.28 -17.02
CA GLY A 193 11.35 -2.51 -17.69
C GLY A 193 11.44 -3.77 -16.85
N LYS A 194 11.93 -3.69 -15.59
CA LYS A 194 11.98 -4.85 -14.66
C LYS A 194 11.08 -4.66 -13.44
N GLY A 195 10.59 -3.44 -13.20
CA GLY A 195 9.72 -3.11 -12.09
C GLY A 195 10.43 -2.43 -10.93
N SER A 196 9.74 -2.36 -9.79
CA SER A 196 10.21 -1.66 -8.60
C SER A 196 9.99 -2.49 -7.35
N THR A 197 10.77 -2.19 -6.31
CA THR A 197 10.54 -2.69 -4.96
C THR A 197 10.55 -1.50 -4.00
N PHE A 198 9.38 -1.10 -3.56
CA PHE A 198 9.21 -0.12 -2.49
C PHE A 198 9.31 -0.84 -1.15
N TYR A 199 9.97 -0.22 -0.18
CA TYR A 199 10.10 -0.79 1.14
C TYR A 199 10.11 0.29 2.22
N PHE A 200 9.74 -0.12 3.42
CA PHE A 200 9.97 0.66 4.64
C PHE A 200 10.33 -0.27 5.80
N THR A 201 10.93 0.30 6.83
CA THR A 201 11.28 -0.42 8.06
C THR A 201 10.54 0.15 9.25
N ILE A 202 10.30 -0.71 10.24
CA ILE A 202 9.83 -0.32 11.57
C ILE A 202 10.87 -0.82 12.57
N PRO A 203 11.38 0.02 13.50
CA PRO A 203 12.24 -0.44 14.58
C PRO A 203 11.57 -1.56 15.36
N TYR A 204 12.25 -2.66 15.55
CA TYR A 204 11.74 -3.82 16.27
C TYR A 204 12.86 -4.41 17.14
N LYS A 205 12.52 -4.69 18.39
CA LYS A 205 13.39 -5.49 19.26
C LYS A 205 12.60 -6.73 19.63
N GLU A 206 13.13 -7.86 19.24
CA GLU A 206 12.59 -9.15 19.63
C GLU A 206 12.64 -9.27 21.16
N SER A 207 11.48 -9.40 21.81
CA SER A 207 11.44 -9.69 23.23
C SER A 207 11.75 -11.18 23.47
N SER A 208 12.27 -11.51 24.66
CA SER A 208 12.51 -12.91 25.05
C SER A 208 11.20 -13.73 25.03
N ASP A 209 10.06 -13.09 25.28
CA ASP A 209 8.74 -13.73 25.28
C ASP A 209 8.24 -14.04 23.86
N ASP A 210 8.60 -13.22 22.87
CA ASP A 210 8.27 -13.46 21.45
C ASP A 210 8.95 -14.72 20.91
N ARG A 211 10.16 -15.06 21.41
CA ARG A 211 10.88 -16.29 21.03
C ARG A 211 10.17 -17.55 21.50
N ILE A 212 9.54 -17.51 22.66
CA ILE A 212 8.80 -18.66 23.22
C ILE A 212 7.53 -18.90 22.38
N ALA A 213 6.79 -17.86 22.02
CA ALA A 213 5.61 -17.97 21.20
C ALA A 213 5.93 -18.47 19.77
N PHE A 214 7.05 -18.04 19.18
CA PHE A 214 7.53 -18.51 17.87
C PHE A 214 8.00 -19.97 17.90
N SER A 215 8.68 -20.38 18.97
CA SER A 215 9.14 -21.76 19.17
C SER A 215 7.96 -22.72 19.30
N GLU A 216 6.99 -22.41 20.15
CA GLU A 216 5.79 -23.24 20.37
C GLU A 216 4.89 -23.33 19.13
N ALA A 217 4.69 -22.22 18.41
CA ALA A 217 3.92 -22.21 17.16
C ALA A 217 4.61 -23.01 16.04
N SER A 218 5.95 -22.95 15.96
CA SER A 218 6.75 -23.71 14.99
C SER A 218 6.75 -25.21 15.29
N GLU A 219 6.88 -25.61 16.54
CA GLU A 219 6.83 -27.01 16.95
C GLU A 219 5.43 -27.62 16.75
N THR A 220 4.36 -26.88 17.08
CA THR A 220 2.98 -27.34 16.89
C THR A 220 2.65 -27.51 15.40
N LYS A 221 3.15 -26.61 14.52
CA LYS A 221 3.00 -26.75 13.05
C LYS A 221 3.80 -27.96 12.51
N TYR A 222 5.00 -28.20 13.02
CA TYR A 222 5.82 -29.33 12.58
C TYR A 222 5.18 -30.66 12.95
N ILE A 223 4.64 -30.77 14.17
CA ILE A 223 3.94 -31.95 14.68
C ILE A 223 2.67 -32.20 13.87
N SER A 224 1.85 -31.18 13.62
CA SER A 224 0.60 -31.31 12.85
C SER A 224 0.83 -31.70 11.39
N HIS A 225 1.92 -31.23 10.76
CA HIS A 225 2.29 -31.60 9.40
C HIS A 225 2.84 -33.04 9.32
N THR A 226 3.56 -33.47 10.34
CA THR A 226 4.10 -34.84 10.44
C THR A 226 3.00 -35.86 10.68
N ILE A 227 2.02 -35.55 11.55
CA ILE A 227 0.86 -36.42 11.79
C ILE A 227 0.00 -36.57 10.53
N LYS A 228 -0.23 -35.48 9.76
CA LYS A 228 -0.97 -35.55 8.48
C LYS A 228 -0.24 -36.34 7.38
N ARG A 229 1.08 -36.47 7.46
CA ARG A 229 1.88 -37.30 6.54
C ARG A 229 1.89 -38.77 6.91
N MET A 230 1.68 -39.12 8.18
CA MET A 230 1.66 -40.50 8.67
C MET A 230 0.28 -41.15 8.54
N GLN A 231 -0.77 -40.37 8.25
CA GLN A 231 -2.15 -40.84 8.06
C GLN A 231 -2.55 -40.96 6.56
N LYS A 232 -1.62 -40.79 5.63
CA LYS A 232 -1.75 -41.07 4.20
C LYS A 232 -0.84 -42.25 3.80
#